data_c52a7ac026acc1d9552ee20849cfdce9
#
_entry.id   c52a7ac026acc1d9552ee20849cfdce9
#
_cell.length_a   1.000
_cell.length_b   1.000
_cell.length_c   1.000
_cell.angle_alpha   90.00
_cell.angle_beta   90.00
_cell.angle_gamma   90.00
#
_symmetry.space_group_name_H-M   'P 1'
#
loop_
_entity.id
_entity.type
_entity.pdbx_description
1 polymer ?
#
loop_
_entity_poly.entity_id
_entity_poly.type
_entity_poly.pdbx_seq_one_letter_code
_entity_poly.pdbx_strand_id
1 'polypeptide(L)'
;MNIYNTLTRKIEKFTPNEEGIVRMYTCGPTVYHYAHIGNLRTYIFEDILEKGLEYLGYEVLRVMNVTDVGHLTSDADSGEDKMQLASEREHKSVYDIANFYENAFFQDCSKLNIRKPAVVEKASDHIDTYIKMISKMLDDGYAYISNGNVYFDITKAKDYYQLSGKNPDELMVGVRDTVEEDEHKKNPGDFVLWFTTSKFGNQDMKWDSPWGVGYPGWHIECSGISGKYLGEYLDIHCGGVDNIFPHHTNEIAQSEAYFGHKWCNYWVHGEHLNDQSGKMSKSKGNFLTVSLLEEKGYNPLSYRYFCLNSHYRNQLTFTWEALDSANNAYNKLKARIKQLDKTPNLSDKKLDYYQDKFKEAIANDLNTSS
;
A
#
# COMPACT_ATOMS: atom_id res chain seq x y z
N MET A 1 22.79 -2.17 0.23
CA MET A 1 21.74 -1.51 -0.53
C MET A 1 21.58 -0.09 -0.04
N ASN A 2 21.35 0.85 -0.94
CA ASN A 2 20.87 2.18 -0.61
C ASN A 2 19.38 2.26 -1.00
N ILE A 3 18.55 2.94 -0.21
CA ILE A 3 17.12 3.08 -0.46
C ILE A 3 16.67 4.51 -0.11
N TYR A 4 15.77 5.05 -0.91
CA TYR A 4 15.17 6.34 -0.60
C TYR A 4 14.15 6.18 0.53
N ASN A 5 14.35 6.93 1.60
CA ASN A 5 13.44 6.96 2.74
C ASN A 5 12.59 8.24 2.69
N THR A 6 11.29 8.08 2.50
CA THR A 6 10.35 9.21 2.44
C THR A 6 10.36 10.03 3.73
N LEU A 7 10.57 9.38 4.88
CA LEU A 7 10.58 10.06 6.18
C LEU A 7 11.69 11.09 6.28
N THR A 8 12.90 10.74 5.80
CA THR A 8 14.09 11.61 5.85
C THR A 8 14.30 12.38 4.55
N ARG A 9 13.62 11.98 3.45
CA ARG A 9 13.78 12.50 2.08
C ARG A 9 15.19 12.36 1.52
N LYS A 10 15.88 11.29 1.93
CA LYS A 10 17.27 10.99 1.52
C LYS A 10 17.39 9.56 1.06
N ILE A 11 18.37 9.32 0.19
CA ILE A 11 18.87 7.98 -0.07
C ILE A 11 19.81 7.61 1.07
N GLU A 12 19.51 6.52 1.76
CA GLU A 12 20.21 6.06 2.94
C GLU A 12 20.73 4.64 2.75
N LYS A 13 21.81 4.31 3.43
CA LYS A 13 22.25 2.93 3.53
C LYS A 13 21.23 2.13 4.32
N PHE A 14 20.67 1.11 3.71
CA PHE A 14 19.74 0.20 4.37
C PHE A 14 20.46 -0.64 5.42
N THR A 15 19.92 -0.66 6.62
CA THR A 15 20.38 -1.49 7.74
C THR A 15 19.13 -2.03 8.45
N PRO A 16 18.88 -3.35 8.43
CA PRO A 16 17.74 -3.94 9.11
C PRO A 16 17.93 -3.92 10.63
N ASN A 17 16.84 -4.04 11.39
CA ASN A 17 16.84 -4.16 12.85
C ASN A 17 17.53 -5.44 13.32
N GLU A 18 17.41 -6.51 12.54
CA GLU A 18 18.04 -7.81 12.79
C GLU A 18 18.92 -8.19 11.59
N GLU A 19 20.16 -8.59 11.85
CA GLU A 19 21.11 -8.91 10.79
C GLU A 19 20.58 -10.03 9.87
N GLY A 20 20.55 -9.76 8.58
CA GLY A 20 20.12 -10.72 7.56
C GLY A 20 18.60 -10.86 7.40
N ILE A 21 17.78 -10.32 8.31
CA ILE A 21 16.31 -10.44 8.26
C ILE A 21 15.68 -9.08 8.02
N VAL A 22 14.72 -9.00 7.11
CA VAL A 22 13.96 -7.78 6.80
C VAL A 22 12.48 -8.00 7.07
N ARG A 23 11.91 -7.21 7.99
CA ARG A 23 10.47 -7.16 8.25
C ARG A 23 9.86 -6.08 7.39
N MET A 24 9.04 -6.48 6.42
CA MET A 24 8.45 -5.61 5.41
C MET A 24 6.92 -5.68 5.46
N TYR A 25 6.29 -4.53 5.60
CA TYR A 25 4.83 -4.41 5.50
C TYR A 25 4.44 -3.66 4.23
N THR A 26 3.40 -4.13 3.56
CA THR A 26 2.85 -3.50 2.36
C THR A 26 1.35 -3.34 2.50
N CYS A 27 0.82 -2.13 2.28
CA CYS A 27 -0.61 -1.91 2.29
C CYS A 27 -1.27 -2.70 1.16
N GLY A 28 -2.28 -3.49 1.52
CA GLY A 28 -3.00 -4.33 0.58
C GLY A 28 -4.18 -3.62 -0.10
N PRO A 29 -4.93 -4.35 -0.94
CA PRO A 29 -6.05 -3.80 -1.65
C PRO A 29 -7.28 -3.62 -0.75
N THR A 30 -8.12 -2.62 -1.05
CA THR A 30 -9.52 -2.59 -0.62
C THR A 30 -10.36 -3.36 -1.63
N VAL A 31 -10.99 -4.45 -1.19
CA VAL A 31 -11.57 -5.48 -2.05
C VAL A 31 -13.05 -5.26 -2.36
N TYR A 32 -13.40 -4.09 -2.88
CA TYR A 32 -14.76 -3.73 -3.32
C TYR A 32 -14.91 -3.62 -4.84
N HIS A 33 -13.80 -3.68 -5.57
CA HIS A 33 -13.73 -3.58 -7.03
C HIS A 33 -12.41 -4.13 -7.55
N TYR A 34 -12.33 -4.45 -8.85
CA TYR A 34 -11.06 -4.81 -9.48
C TYR A 34 -9.97 -3.77 -9.24
N ALA A 35 -8.73 -4.20 -9.12
CA ALA A 35 -7.59 -3.30 -9.14
C ALA A 35 -7.36 -2.75 -10.57
N HIS A 36 -7.14 -1.46 -10.71
CA HIS A 36 -6.68 -0.92 -11.98
C HIS A 36 -5.16 -1.03 -12.10
N ILE A 37 -4.62 -0.94 -13.32
CA ILE A 37 -3.19 -1.09 -13.57
C ILE A 37 -2.35 -0.08 -12.78
N GLY A 38 -2.88 1.11 -12.47
CA GLY A 38 -2.21 2.08 -11.62
C GLY A 38 -1.96 1.58 -10.19
N ASN A 39 -2.93 0.89 -9.57
CA ASN A 39 -2.72 0.23 -8.28
C ASN A 39 -1.66 -0.89 -8.41
N LEU A 40 -1.75 -1.69 -9.47
CA LEU A 40 -0.84 -2.83 -9.69
C LEU A 40 0.61 -2.39 -9.91
N ARG A 41 0.87 -1.16 -10.36
CA ARG A 41 2.22 -0.60 -10.42
C ARG A 41 2.89 -0.55 -9.04
N THR A 42 2.15 -0.18 -8.00
CA THR A 42 2.66 -0.18 -6.62
C THR A 42 3.06 -1.59 -6.19
N TYR A 43 2.22 -2.58 -6.41
CA TYR A 43 2.54 -3.97 -6.07
C TYR A 43 3.69 -4.56 -6.91
N ILE A 44 3.90 -4.09 -8.15
CA ILE A 44 5.07 -4.45 -8.97
C ILE A 44 6.35 -3.93 -8.31
N PHE A 45 6.38 -2.67 -7.86
CA PHE A 45 7.58 -2.14 -7.21
C PHE A 45 7.86 -2.82 -5.87
N GLU A 46 6.84 -3.12 -5.07
CA GLU A 46 6.96 -3.84 -3.81
C GLU A 46 7.53 -5.25 -4.01
N ASP A 47 7.07 -5.95 -5.04
CA ASP A 47 7.59 -7.26 -5.44
C ASP A 47 9.06 -7.18 -5.89
N ILE A 48 9.45 -6.12 -6.58
CA ILE A 48 10.86 -5.89 -6.96
C ILE A 48 11.71 -5.56 -5.74
N LEU A 49 11.19 -4.81 -4.78
CA LEU A 49 11.90 -4.53 -3.53
C LEU A 49 12.16 -5.81 -2.73
N GLU A 50 11.15 -6.65 -2.53
CA GLU A 50 11.29 -7.94 -1.87
C GLU A 50 12.35 -8.81 -2.58
N LYS A 51 12.19 -9.03 -3.89
CA LYS A 51 13.12 -9.84 -4.70
C LYS A 51 14.52 -9.25 -4.75
N GLY A 52 14.64 -7.92 -4.76
CA GLY A 52 15.92 -7.21 -4.73
C GLY A 52 16.66 -7.40 -3.40
N LEU A 53 15.94 -7.32 -2.28
CA LEU A 53 16.50 -7.59 -0.95
C LEU A 53 16.97 -9.05 -0.84
N GLU A 54 16.16 -10.01 -1.29
CA GLU A 54 16.54 -11.42 -1.32
C GLU A 54 17.78 -11.66 -2.20
N TYR A 55 17.84 -11.05 -3.39
CA TYR A 55 19.00 -11.12 -4.28
C TYR A 55 20.28 -10.57 -3.64
N LEU A 56 20.14 -9.60 -2.74
CA LEU A 56 21.23 -9.03 -1.96
C LEU A 56 21.58 -9.84 -0.71
N GLY A 57 20.88 -10.94 -0.45
CA GLY A 57 21.19 -11.91 0.59
C GLY A 57 20.38 -11.75 1.89
N TYR A 58 19.31 -10.95 1.89
CA TYR A 58 18.40 -10.85 3.04
C TYR A 58 17.31 -11.91 2.98
N GLU A 59 16.87 -12.39 4.14
CA GLU A 59 15.61 -13.09 4.30
C GLU A 59 14.50 -12.05 4.52
N VAL A 60 13.44 -12.07 3.70
CA VAL A 60 12.37 -11.06 3.75
C VAL A 60 11.08 -11.70 4.24
N LEU A 61 10.57 -11.22 5.37
CA LEU A 61 9.21 -11.52 5.83
C LEU A 61 8.29 -10.39 5.40
N ARG A 62 7.56 -10.58 4.29
CA ARG A 62 6.57 -9.63 3.81
C ARG A 62 5.18 -9.99 4.30
N VAL A 63 4.50 -9.01 4.93
CA VAL A 63 3.12 -9.08 5.40
C VAL A 63 2.28 -8.05 4.67
N MET A 64 1.04 -8.42 4.34
CA MET A 64 0.07 -7.55 3.66
C MET A 64 -1.32 -7.75 4.28
N ASN A 65 -2.06 -6.66 4.46
CA ASN A 65 -3.49 -6.74 4.78
C ASN A 65 -4.35 -6.88 3.52
N VAL A 66 -5.58 -7.27 3.72
CA VAL A 66 -6.69 -7.08 2.77
C VAL A 66 -7.77 -6.28 3.51
N THR A 67 -8.06 -5.07 3.04
CA THR A 67 -9.11 -4.23 3.62
C THR A 67 -10.46 -4.69 3.10
N ASP A 68 -11.18 -5.42 3.92
CA ASP A 68 -12.51 -5.97 3.66
C ASP A 68 -13.62 -5.32 4.51
N VAL A 69 -13.28 -4.30 5.31
CA VAL A 69 -14.20 -3.58 6.20
C VAL A 69 -13.83 -2.09 6.32
N GLY A 70 -14.82 -1.25 6.63
CA GLY A 70 -14.59 0.09 7.20
C GLY A 70 -13.94 1.13 6.30
N HIS A 71 -13.85 0.91 4.98
CA HIS A 71 -13.21 1.88 4.09
C HIS A 71 -14.25 2.81 3.47
N LEU A 72 -14.31 4.03 3.97
CA LEU A 72 -15.20 5.07 3.47
C LEU A 72 -14.74 5.64 2.11
N THR A 73 -15.64 6.31 1.39
CA THR A 73 -15.34 6.88 0.07
C THR A 73 -14.34 8.03 0.12
N SER A 74 -14.27 8.73 1.25
CA SER A 74 -13.24 9.73 1.56
C SER A 74 -12.17 9.13 2.47
N ASP A 75 -10.90 9.41 2.17
CA ASP A 75 -9.76 9.03 3.03
C ASP A 75 -9.70 9.83 4.35
N ALA A 76 -10.66 10.76 4.56
CA ALA A 76 -10.77 11.64 5.73
C ALA A 76 -11.97 11.29 6.64
N ASP A 77 -12.26 10.01 6.82
CA ASP A 77 -13.32 9.49 7.71
C ASP A 77 -14.75 9.95 7.35
N SER A 78 -15.00 10.29 6.09
CA SER A 78 -16.33 10.72 5.62
C SER A 78 -16.75 10.00 4.35
N GLY A 79 -18.07 10.04 4.03
CA GLY A 79 -18.61 9.39 2.86
C GLY A 79 -19.15 7.98 3.12
N GLU A 80 -19.75 7.37 2.09
CA GLU A 80 -20.37 6.05 2.17
C GLU A 80 -19.30 4.94 2.22
N ASP A 81 -19.64 3.79 2.80
CA ASP A 81 -18.76 2.62 2.82
C ASP A 81 -18.65 1.99 1.43
N LYS A 82 -17.42 1.83 0.94
CA LYS A 82 -17.13 1.28 -0.40
C LYS A 82 -17.59 -0.18 -0.54
N MET A 83 -17.51 -0.96 0.53
CA MET A 83 -17.94 -2.37 0.53
C MET A 83 -19.46 -2.46 0.45
N GLN A 84 -20.17 -1.62 1.21
CA GLN A 84 -21.62 -1.55 1.19
C GLN A 84 -22.14 -1.12 -0.20
N LEU A 85 -21.57 -0.08 -0.79
CA LEU A 85 -21.89 0.36 -2.15
C LEU A 85 -21.69 -0.76 -3.19
N ALA A 86 -20.63 -1.56 -3.04
CA ALA A 86 -20.39 -2.69 -3.93
C ALA A 86 -21.41 -3.81 -3.73
N SER A 87 -21.78 -4.10 -2.48
CA SER A 87 -22.82 -5.07 -2.11
C SER A 87 -24.16 -4.72 -2.74
N GLU A 88 -24.60 -3.47 -2.62
CA GLU A 88 -25.85 -2.96 -3.22
C GLU A 88 -25.81 -3.00 -4.75
N ARG A 89 -24.70 -2.57 -5.36
CA ARG A 89 -24.50 -2.57 -6.81
C ARG A 89 -24.61 -3.97 -7.41
N GLU A 90 -24.06 -4.98 -6.73
CA GLU A 90 -23.95 -6.35 -7.25
C GLU A 90 -24.98 -7.30 -6.67
N HIS A 91 -25.83 -6.84 -5.74
CA HIS A 91 -26.84 -7.66 -5.04
C HIS A 91 -26.23 -8.91 -4.39
N LYS A 92 -25.06 -8.75 -3.74
CA LYS A 92 -24.32 -9.80 -3.04
C LYS A 92 -23.99 -9.36 -1.62
N SER A 93 -23.70 -10.30 -0.73
CA SER A 93 -23.24 -9.96 0.61
C SER A 93 -21.86 -9.28 0.56
N VAL A 94 -21.54 -8.44 1.55
CA VAL A 94 -20.22 -7.79 1.69
C VAL A 94 -19.11 -8.83 1.71
N TYR A 95 -19.32 -9.97 2.36
CA TYR A 95 -18.38 -11.09 2.40
C TYR A 95 -18.12 -11.72 1.02
N ASP A 96 -19.19 -11.91 0.22
CA ASP A 96 -19.05 -12.45 -1.14
C ASP A 96 -18.29 -11.47 -2.04
N ILE A 97 -18.56 -10.16 -1.91
CA ILE A 97 -17.85 -9.10 -2.60
C ILE A 97 -16.36 -9.13 -2.23
N ALA A 98 -16.05 -9.14 -0.94
CA ALA A 98 -14.67 -9.18 -0.47
C ALA A 98 -13.91 -10.39 -1.01
N ASN A 99 -14.47 -11.59 -0.87
CA ASN A 99 -13.86 -12.82 -1.36
C ASN A 99 -13.66 -12.82 -2.88
N PHE A 100 -14.64 -12.31 -3.62
CA PHE A 100 -14.56 -12.26 -5.09
C PHE A 100 -13.44 -11.34 -5.55
N TYR A 101 -13.37 -10.10 -5.03
CA TYR A 101 -12.37 -9.13 -5.46
C TYR A 101 -10.97 -9.39 -4.90
N GLU A 102 -10.85 -10.01 -3.72
CA GLU A 102 -9.57 -10.53 -3.22
C GLU A 102 -8.99 -11.58 -4.18
N ASN A 103 -9.81 -12.57 -4.57
CA ASN A 103 -9.38 -13.60 -5.53
C ASN A 103 -8.99 -12.98 -6.88
N ALA A 104 -9.78 -12.04 -7.39
CA ALA A 104 -9.48 -11.34 -8.64
C ALA A 104 -8.15 -10.57 -8.56
N PHE A 105 -7.88 -9.90 -7.44
CA PHE A 105 -6.63 -9.20 -7.19
C PHE A 105 -5.41 -10.14 -7.24
N PHE A 106 -5.46 -11.27 -6.53
CA PHE A 106 -4.34 -12.22 -6.53
C PHE A 106 -4.18 -12.94 -7.87
N GLN A 107 -5.25 -13.15 -8.64
CA GLN A 107 -5.15 -13.64 -10.02
C GLN A 107 -4.40 -12.63 -10.92
N ASP A 108 -4.72 -11.34 -10.84
CA ASP A 108 -4.05 -10.29 -11.58
C ASP A 108 -2.58 -10.15 -11.14
N CYS A 109 -2.28 -10.24 -9.84
CA CYS A 109 -0.92 -10.30 -9.32
C CYS A 109 -0.13 -11.48 -9.92
N SER A 110 -0.74 -12.67 -9.98
CA SER A 110 -0.11 -13.86 -10.57
C SER A 110 0.20 -13.67 -12.05
N LYS A 111 -0.72 -13.10 -12.84
CA LYS A 111 -0.51 -12.78 -14.25
C LYS A 111 0.64 -11.79 -14.47
N LEU A 112 0.85 -10.89 -13.53
CA LEU A 112 1.93 -9.92 -13.51
C LEU A 112 3.23 -10.44 -12.87
N ASN A 113 3.28 -11.73 -12.48
CA ASN A 113 4.40 -12.34 -11.76
C ASN A 113 4.77 -11.60 -10.46
N ILE A 114 3.75 -11.06 -9.79
CA ILE A 114 3.88 -10.49 -8.45
C ILE A 114 3.71 -11.63 -7.45
N ARG A 115 4.69 -11.79 -6.57
CA ARG A 115 4.66 -12.83 -5.53
C ARG A 115 3.61 -12.50 -4.48
N LYS A 116 2.82 -13.50 -4.08
CA LYS A 116 1.95 -13.36 -2.92
C LYS A 116 2.83 -13.23 -1.66
N PRO A 117 2.57 -12.25 -0.77
CA PRO A 117 3.29 -12.12 0.49
C PRO A 117 3.26 -13.39 1.33
N ALA A 118 4.26 -13.57 2.20
CA ALA A 118 4.34 -14.72 3.10
C ALA A 118 3.12 -14.80 4.04
N VAL A 119 2.61 -13.64 4.46
CA VAL A 119 1.40 -13.51 5.27
C VAL A 119 0.46 -12.52 4.60
N VAL A 120 -0.80 -12.92 4.40
CA VAL A 120 -1.88 -12.08 3.90
C VAL A 120 -3.07 -12.25 4.83
N GLU A 121 -3.55 -11.15 5.41
CA GLU A 121 -4.56 -11.17 6.46
C GLU A 121 -5.70 -10.20 6.17
N LYS A 122 -6.92 -10.63 6.42
CA LYS A 122 -8.10 -9.77 6.30
C LYS A 122 -8.21 -8.86 7.52
N ALA A 123 -8.59 -7.61 7.30
CA ALA A 123 -8.79 -6.66 8.39
C ALA A 123 -9.87 -7.12 9.37
N SER A 124 -10.96 -7.72 8.88
CA SER A 124 -12.06 -8.25 9.70
C SER A 124 -11.63 -9.37 10.67
N ASP A 125 -10.52 -10.06 10.43
CA ASP A 125 -10.04 -11.16 11.28
C ASP A 125 -9.22 -10.68 12.50
N HIS A 126 -9.02 -9.35 12.66
CA HIS A 126 -8.12 -8.78 13.67
C HIS A 126 -8.77 -7.79 14.64
N ILE A 127 -10.08 -7.84 14.79
CA ILE A 127 -10.87 -6.91 15.61
C ILE A 127 -10.36 -6.84 17.06
N ASP A 128 -10.08 -7.97 17.70
CA ASP A 128 -9.54 -8.01 19.06
C ASP A 128 -8.19 -7.29 19.19
N THR A 129 -7.36 -7.37 18.16
CA THR A 129 -6.07 -6.66 18.11
C THR A 129 -6.29 -5.16 18.10
N TYR A 130 -7.23 -4.67 17.28
CA TYR A 130 -7.55 -3.25 17.19
C TYR A 130 -8.15 -2.73 18.50
N ILE A 131 -9.09 -3.47 19.09
CA ILE A 131 -9.68 -3.12 20.39
C ILE A 131 -8.59 -2.99 21.47
N LYS A 132 -7.65 -3.94 21.51
CA LYS A 132 -6.52 -3.89 22.45
C LYS A 132 -5.64 -2.65 22.25
N MET A 133 -5.31 -2.33 20.99
CA MET A 133 -4.49 -1.16 20.67
C MET A 133 -5.20 0.14 21.03
N ILE A 134 -6.47 0.27 20.66
CA ILE A 134 -7.28 1.45 20.92
C ILE A 134 -7.48 1.65 22.44
N SER A 135 -7.74 0.57 23.19
CA SER A 135 -7.88 0.64 24.65
C SER A 135 -6.61 1.20 25.29
N LYS A 136 -5.44 0.72 24.89
CA LYS A 136 -4.16 1.25 25.39
C LYS A 136 -3.98 2.73 25.02
N MET A 137 -4.30 3.14 23.80
CA MET A 137 -4.20 4.56 23.39
C MET A 137 -5.16 5.46 24.18
N LEU A 138 -6.35 4.96 24.55
CA LEU A 138 -7.26 5.66 25.46
C LEU A 138 -6.68 5.79 26.87
N ASP A 139 -6.17 4.69 27.44
CA ASP A 139 -5.58 4.65 28.77
C ASP A 139 -4.36 5.58 28.88
N ASP A 140 -3.55 5.65 27.84
CA ASP A 140 -2.34 6.48 27.77
C ASP A 140 -2.65 7.95 27.37
N GLY A 141 -3.90 8.28 27.06
CA GLY A 141 -4.36 9.64 26.75
C GLY A 141 -4.06 10.13 25.34
N TYR A 142 -3.75 9.23 24.39
CA TYR A 142 -3.59 9.53 22.96
C TYR A 142 -4.93 9.56 22.21
N ALA A 143 -5.95 8.91 22.74
CA ALA A 143 -7.27 8.83 22.14
C ALA A 143 -8.34 9.37 23.10
N TYR A 144 -9.52 9.67 22.57
CA TYR A 144 -10.68 10.13 23.32
C TYR A 144 -11.98 9.66 22.69
N ILE A 145 -13.05 9.63 23.50
CA ILE A 145 -14.40 9.30 23.05
C ILE A 145 -15.21 10.58 22.88
N SER A 146 -15.86 10.72 21.73
CA SER A 146 -16.80 11.81 21.47
C SER A 146 -17.96 11.30 20.60
N ASN A 147 -19.18 11.60 20.99
CA ASN A 147 -20.42 11.15 20.32
C ASN A 147 -20.44 9.63 20.00
N GLY A 148 -19.87 8.81 20.92
CA GLY A 148 -19.80 7.36 20.78
C GLY A 148 -18.59 6.85 19.98
N ASN A 149 -18.00 7.63 19.10
CA ASN A 149 -16.81 7.25 18.34
C ASN A 149 -15.53 7.44 19.13
N VAL A 150 -14.50 6.65 18.82
CA VAL A 150 -13.16 6.81 19.38
C VAL A 150 -12.26 7.50 18.37
N TYR A 151 -11.65 8.60 18.77
CA TYR A 151 -10.76 9.41 17.93
C TYR A 151 -9.33 9.39 18.47
N PHE A 152 -8.36 9.44 17.59
CA PHE A 152 -6.99 9.76 17.91
C PHE A 152 -6.78 11.26 17.96
N ASP A 153 -6.16 11.77 19.02
CA ASP A 153 -5.80 13.18 19.22
C ASP A 153 -4.42 13.44 18.58
N ILE A 154 -4.40 14.02 17.38
CA ILE A 154 -3.13 14.26 16.65
C ILE A 154 -2.19 15.21 17.37
N THR A 155 -2.69 16.03 18.32
CA THR A 155 -1.86 16.95 19.11
C THR A 155 -0.96 16.21 20.10
N LYS A 156 -1.26 14.95 20.39
CA LYS A 156 -0.45 14.07 21.24
C LYS A 156 0.67 13.36 20.47
N ALA A 157 0.56 13.26 19.13
CA ALA A 157 1.59 12.65 18.29
C ALA A 157 2.74 13.64 18.07
N LYS A 158 3.94 13.22 18.46
CA LYS A 158 5.14 14.01 18.21
C LYS A 158 5.40 14.10 16.70
N ASP A 159 5.65 15.31 16.21
CA ASP A 159 6.01 15.54 14.81
C ASP A 159 5.04 14.88 13.80
N TYR A 160 3.71 14.94 14.06
CA TYR A 160 2.68 14.25 13.29
C TYR A 160 2.83 14.39 11.78
N TYR A 161 3.18 15.55 11.27
CA TYR A 161 3.33 15.81 9.83
C TYR A 161 4.71 15.47 9.24
N GLN A 162 5.60 14.82 10.02
CA GLN A 162 6.99 14.54 9.59
C GLN A 162 7.10 13.76 8.27
N LEU A 163 6.22 12.76 8.04
CA LEU A 163 6.25 11.94 6.84
C LEU A 163 5.81 12.73 5.61
N SER A 164 4.71 13.47 5.69
CA SER A 164 4.21 14.29 4.59
C SER A 164 5.13 15.47 4.28
N GLY A 165 5.79 15.99 5.31
CA GLY A 165 6.67 17.17 5.23
C GLY A 165 5.99 18.44 4.80
N LYS A 166 4.68 18.43 4.80
CA LYS A 166 3.85 19.58 4.46
C LYS A 166 3.43 20.32 5.72
N ASN A 167 3.23 21.62 5.59
CA ASN A 167 2.64 22.43 6.65
C ASN A 167 1.16 21.99 6.86
N PRO A 168 0.66 21.92 8.12
CA PRO A 168 -0.74 21.64 8.40
C PRO A 168 -1.72 22.45 7.53
N ASP A 169 -1.45 23.74 7.32
CA ASP A 169 -2.30 24.62 6.50
C ASP A 169 -2.34 24.21 5.02
N GLU A 170 -1.26 23.66 4.46
CA GLU A 170 -1.20 23.17 3.07
C GLU A 170 -1.98 21.86 2.90
N LEU A 171 -1.96 21.01 3.90
CA LEU A 171 -2.71 19.74 3.90
C LEU A 171 -4.21 19.98 4.09
N MET A 172 -4.58 20.96 4.90
CA MET A 172 -5.98 21.31 5.15
C MET A 172 -6.66 21.96 3.94
N VAL A 173 -5.92 22.63 3.06
CA VAL A 173 -6.49 23.22 1.82
C VAL A 173 -6.95 22.12 0.85
N GLY A 174 -6.21 21.01 0.71
CA GLY A 174 -6.61 19.90 -0.16
C GLY A 174 -7.75 19.03 0.42
N VAL A 175 -7.99 19.11 1.71
CA VAL A 175 -9.02 18.36 2.44
C VAL A 175 -10.31 19.18 2.59
N ARG A 176 -10.24 20.51 2.67
CA ARG A 176 -11.39 21.41 2.93
C ARG A 176 -12.48 21.36 1.86
N ASP A 177 -12.17 21.03 0.62
CA ASP A 177 -13.17 21.00 -0.46
C ASP A 177 -14.00 19.71 -0.50
N THR A 178 -13.66 18.67 0.29
CA THR A 178 -14.28 17.35 0.23
C THR A 178 -14.70 16.79 1.60
N VAL A 179 -14.37 17.45 2.70
CA VAL A 179 -14.62 16.95 4.06
C VAL A 179 -15.76 17.74 4.71
N GLU A 180 -16.85 17.04 5.03
CA GLU A 180 -17.82 17.55 6.00
C GLU A 180 -17.13 17.69 7.36
N GLU A 181 -17.21 18.89 7.96
CA GLU A 181 -16.69 19.12 9.30
C GLU A 181 -17.40 18.21 10.30
N ASP A 182 -16.61 17.36 10.96
CA ASP A 182 -17.08 16.57 12.09
C ASP A 182 -16.92 17.41 13.38
N GLU A 183 -18.01 18.03 13.81
CA GLU A 183 -18.07 18.87 15.02
C GLU A 183 -17.72 18.13 16.32
N HIS A 184 -17.62 16.79 16.26
CA HIS A 184 -17.26 15.95 17.41
C HIS A 184 -15.75 15.78 17.58
N LYS A 185 -14.95 16.16 16.58
CA LYS A 185 -13.48 16.15 16.68
C LYS A 185 -12.97 17.34 17.50
N LYS A 186 -11.98 17.09 18.38
CA LYS A 186 -11.30 18.17 19.10
C LYS A 186 -10.46 19.03 18.17
N ASN A 187 -9.81 18.40 17.19
CA ASN A 187 -9.01 19.05 16.18
C ASN A 187 -9.46 18.55 14.79
N PRO A 188 -9.49 19.39 13.76
CA PRO A 188 -9.92 18.97 12.43
C PRO A 188 -9.12 17.81 11.83
N GLY A 189 -7.86 17.65 12.24
CA GLY A 189 -6.98 16.58 11.79
C GLY A 189 -7.12 15.28 12.58
N ASP A 190 -7.88 15.24 13.67
CA ASP A 190 -8.12 14.00 14.42
C ASP A 190 -8.82 12.98 13.52
N PHE A 191 -8.52 11.70 13.72
CA PHE A 191 -9.06 10.64 12.90
C PHE A 191 -9.70 9.54 13.74
N VAL A 192 -10.65 8.82 13.14
CA VAL A 192 -11.43 7.81 13.85
C VAL A 192 -10.64 6.51 13.97
N LEU A 193 -10.60 5.97 15.19
CA LEU A 193 -10.05 4.66 15.51
C LEU A 193 -11.13 3.58 15.54
N TRP A 194 -12.34 3.96 16.02
CA TRP A 194 -13.50 3.08 16.10
C TRP A 194 -14.79 3.85 15.87
N PHE A 195 -15.60 3.40 14.93
CA PHE A 195 -16.91 3.96 14.66
C PHE A 195 -17.99 3.18 15.40
N THR A 196 -18.82 3.86 16.21
CA THR A 196 -20.07 3.32 16.77
C THR A 196 -21.29 4.01 16.18
N THR A 197 -21.15 5.29 15.84
CA THR A 197 -22.16 6.09 15.17
C THR A 197 -21.60 6.54 13.83
N SER A 198 -22.29 6.19 12.75
CA SER A 198 -21.98 6.66 11.42
C SER A 198 -23.20 7.39 10.86
N LYS A 199 -22.98 8.53 10.19
CA LYS A 199 -24.04 9.24 9.44
C LYS A 199 -24.62 8.33 8.33
N PHE A 200 -23.87 7.32 7.90
CA PHE A 200 -24.23 6.37 6.85
C PHE A 200 -24.65 5.03 7.49
N GLY A 201 -25.84 4.98 8.01
CA GLY A 201 -26.42 4.05 8.99
C GLY A 201 -26.37 2.53 8.73
N ASN A 202 -26.00 2.05 7.55
CA ASN A 202 -26.11 0.64 7.18
C ASN A 202 -24.73 0.01 6.88
N GLN A 203 -23.93 -0.18 7.93
CA GLN A 203 -22.76 -1.04 7.87
C GLN A 203 -23.16 -2.45 8.31
N ASP A 204 -23.00 -3.45 7.44
CA ASP A 204 -23.35 -4.85 7.74
C ASP A 204 -22.29 -5.51 8.64
N MET A 205 -21.03 -5.09 8.53
CA MET A 205 -19.91 -5.63 9.31
C MET A 205 -19.67 -4.79 10.56
N LYS A 206 -20.16 -5.29 11.72
CA LYS A 206 -20.02 -4.65 13.03
C LYS A 206 -19.67 -5.68 14.09
N TRP A 207 -18.91 -5.26 15.07
CA TRP A 207 -18.48 -6.07 16.21
C TRP A 207 -18.71 -5.36 17.53
N ASP A 208 -18.86 -6.15 18.59
CA ASP A 208 -18.90 -5.64 19.96
C ASP A 208 -17.54 -5.05 20.34
N SER A 209 -17.57 -3.93 21.05
CA SER A 209 -16.39 -3.31 21.64
C SER A 209 -16.73 -2.69 23.00
N PRO A 210 -15.72 -2.32 23.82
CA PRO A 210 -15.96 -1.61 25.08
C PRO A 210 -16.69 -0.26 24.92
N TRP A 211 -16.69 0.29 23.70
CA TRP A 211 -17.29 1.60 23.38
C TRP A 211 -18.66 1.49 22.72
N GLY A 212 -19.07 0.28 22.38
CA GLY A 212 -20.33 -0.04 21.70
C GLY A 212 -20.12 -0.88 20.43
N VAL A 213 -21.23 -1.31 19.84
CA VAL A 213 -21.21 -2.06 18.58
C VAL A 213 -20.75 -1.12 17.45
N GLY A 214 -19.73 -1.56 16.67
CA GLY A 214 -19.15 -0.72 15.66
C GLY A 214 -18.10 -1.42 14.80
N TYR A 215 -17.24 -0.65 14.16
CA TYR A 215 -16.20 -1.15 13.28
C TYR A 215 -14.92 -0.28 13.34
N PRO A 216 -13.73 -0.83 13.00
CA PRO A 216 -12.48 -0.10 13.07
C PRO A 216 -12.41 1.01 12.01
N GLY A 217 -11.66 2.08 12.31
CA GLY A 217 -11.18 3.01 11.30
C GLY A 217 -10.16 2.36 10.38
N TRP A 218 -10.00 2.91 9.19
CA TRP A 218 -9.13 2.31 8.15
C TRP A 218 -7.64 2.20 8.57
N HIS A 219 -7.13 3.18 9.32
CA HIS A 219 -5.69 3.25 9.61
C HIS A 219 -5.22 2.24 10.66
N ILE A 220 -6.10 1.81 11.57
CA ILE A 220 -5.74 0.88 12.66
C ILE A 220 -5.48 -0.54 12.14
N GLU A 221 -6.04 -0.89 10.97
CA GLU A 221 -5.87 -2.20 10.36
C GLU A 221 -4.39 -2.52 10.12
N CYS A 222 -3.70 -1.63 9.40
CA CYS A 222 -2.29 -1.82 9.05
C CYS A 222 -1.39 -1.79 10.30
N SER A 223 -1.64 -0.89 11.25
CA SER A 223 -0.90 -0.85 12.52
C SER A 223 -1.08 -2.14 13.33
N GLY A 224 -2.31 -2.66 13.39
CA GLY A 224 -2.63 -3.87 14.14
C GLY A 224 -2.04 -5.14 13.51
N ILE A 225 -2.23 -5.31 12.21
CA ILE A 225 -1.74 -6.50 11.48
C ILE A 225 -0.21 -6.51 11.44
N SER A 226 0.42 -5.38 11.10
CA SER A 226 1.89 -5.29 11.10
C SER A 226 2.49 -5.56 12.47
N GLY A 227 1.94 -4.95 13.53
CA GLY A 227 2.40 -5.18 14.90
C GLY A 227 2.26 -6.64 15.34
N LYS A 228 1.18 -7.32 14.93
CA LYS A 228 0.93 -8.72 15.27
C LYS A 228 1.92 -9.69 14.62
N TYR A 229 2.24 -9.49 13.34
CA TYR A 229 3.05 -10.44 12.56
C TYR A 229 4.53 -10.05 12.43
N LEU A 230 4.84 -8.76 12.50
CA LEU A 230 6.21 -8.24 12.32
C LEU A 230 6.81 -7.67 13.63
N GLY A 231 5.98 -7.55 14.67
CA GLY A 231 6.42 -7.02 15.97
C GLY A 231 6.51 -5.51 16.02
N GLU A 232 7.17 -5.02 17.06
CA GLU A 232 7.23 -3.60 17.40
C GLU A 232 8.34 -2.81 16.68
N TYR A 233 9.21 -3.48 15.93
CA TYR A 233 10.29 -2.89 15.15
C TYR A 233 10.18 -3.32 13.68
N LEU A 234 9.61 -2.45 12.87
CA LEU A 234 9.44 -2.68 11.44
C LEU A 234 10.64 -2.08 10.67
N ASP A 235 11.19 -2.82 9.72
CA ASP A 235 12.26 -2.31 8.87
C ASP A 235 11.71 -1.42 7.76
N ILE A 236 10.81 -1.95 6.94
CA ILE A 236 10.30 -1.26 5.75
C ILE A 236 8.77 -1.27 5.75
N HIS A 237 8.17 -0.11 5.51
CA HIS A 237 6.75 0.04 5.19
C HIS A 237 6.59 0.63 3.79
N CYS A 238 5.79 -0.02 2.94
CA CYS A 238 5.58 0.38 1.55
C CYS A 238 4.12 0.73 1.23
N GLY A 239 3.96 1.57 0.22
CA GLY A 239 2.67 1.90 -0.37
C GLY A 239 2.81 2.82 -1.59
N GLY A 240 1.72 3.34 -2.10
CA GLY A 240 1.72 4.43 -3.07
C GLY A 240 1.97 5.78 -2.39
N VAL A 241 2.39 6.78 -3.14
CA VAL A 241 2.54 8.15 -2.60
C VAL A 241 1.24 8.72 -2.03
N ASP A 242 0.09 8.18 -2.43
CA ASP A 242 -1.23 8.50 -1.85
C ASP A 242 -1.34 8.13 -0.38
N ASN A 243 -0.64 7.06 0.04
CA ASN A 243 -0.66 6.58 1.41
C ASN A 243 0.14 7.48 2.35
N ILE A 244 1.04 8.34 1.85
CA ILE A 244 1.87 9.21 2.70
C ILE A 244 0.99 10.00 3.66
N PHE A 245 -0.09 10.61 3.13
CA PHE A 245 -1.07 11.35 3.93
C PHE A 245 -2.48 11.11 3.39
N PRO A 246 -3.46 10.78 4.26
CA PRO A 246 -3.29 10.68 5.73
C PRO A 246 -2.84 9.30 6.24
N HIS A 247 -2.90 8.20 5.44
CA HIS A 247 -2.87 6.82 5.90
C HIS A 247 -1.60 6.47 6.70
N HIS A 248 -0.41 6.53 6.08
CA HIS A 248 0.84 6.19 6.76
C HIS A 248 1.21 7.18 7.87
N THR A 249 0.82 8.46 7.73
CA THR A 249 0.97 9.46 8.78
C THR A 249 0.19 9.05 10.03
N ASN A 250 -1.05 8.57 9.85
CA ASN A 250 -1.89 8.09 10.93
C ASN A 250 -1.37 6.78 11.53
N GLU A 251 -0.83 5.88 10.71
CA GLU A 251 -0.21 4.65 11.19
C GLU A 251 1.03 4.93 12.07
N ILE A 252 1.88 5.90 11.71
CA ILE A 252 3.00 6.33 12.55
C ILE A 252 2.46 6.77 13.92
N ALA A 253 1.47 7.67 13.93
CA ALA A 253 0.89 8.19 15.15
C ALA A 253 0.34 7.08 16.05
N GLN A 254 -0.45 6.15 15.50
CA GLN A 254 -1.03 5.02 16.23
C GLN A 254 0.02 4.05 16.77
N SER A 255 0.93 3.63 15.90
CA SER A 255 1.92 2.61 16.23
C SER A 255 2.93 3.14 17.24
N GLU A 256 3.42 4.38 17.09
CA GLU A 256 4.35 4.97 18.03
C GLU A 256 3.70 5.32 19.37
N ALA A 257 2.41 5.70 19.38
CA ALA A 257 1.63 5.83 20.62
C ALA A 257 1.45 4.48 21.34
N TYR A 258 1.20 3.41 20.59
CA TYR A 258 0.99 2.09 21.15
C TYR A 258 2.27 1.46 21.67
N PHE A 259 3.36 1.50 20.92
CA PHE A 259 4.65 0.86 21.28
C PHE A 259 5.52 1.74 22.16
N GLY A 260 5.34 3.07 22.14
CA GLY A 260 6.11 4.02 22.94
C GLY A 260 7.49 4.38 22.37
N HIS A 261 7.77 4.01 21.13
CA HIS A 261 9.04 4.30 20.44
C HIS A 261 8.83 4.39 18.93
N LYS A 262 9.87 4.80 18.18
CA LYS A 262 9.85 4.81 16.70
C LYS A 262 9.57 3.40 16.20
N TRP A 263 8.51 3.25 15.41
CA TRP A 263 8.02 1.96 14.95
C TRP A 263 8.71 1.46 13.67
N CYS A 264 8.79 2.30 12.62
CA CYS A 264 9.29 1.90 11.31
C CYS A 264 10.51 2.73 10.89
N ASN A 265 11.54 2.07 10.35
CA ASN A 265 12.78 2.73 9.96
C ASN A 265 12.73 3.35 8.57
N TYR A 266 12.20 2.63 7.57
CA TYR A 266 12.19 3.06 6.18
C TYR A 266 10.79 3.09 5.60
N TRP A 267 10.38 4.25 5.10
CA TRP A 267 9.11 4.48 4.42
C TRP A 267 9.37 4.62 2.93
N VAL A 268 8.86 3.66 2.13
CA VAL A 268 9.17 3.56 0.71
C VAL A 268 7.89 3.66 -0.12
N HIS A 269 7.82 4.65 -1.00
CA HIS A 269 6.61 4.94 -1.76
C HIS A 269 6.83 4.90 -3.26
N GLY A 270 5.90 4.22 -3.96
CA GLY A 270 5.83 4.19 -5.41
C GLY A 270 5.01 5.38 -5.96
N GLU A 271 5.52 6.01 -7.02
CA GLU A 271 4.86 7.13 -7.68
C GLU A 271 3.68 6.68 -8.55
N HIS A 272 2.79 7.63 -8.87
CA HIS A 272 1.58 7.39 -9.63
C HIS A 272 1.82 6.89 -11.05
N LEU A 273 0.88 6.07 -11.51
CA LEU A 273 0.61 5.90 -12.93
C LEU A 273 -0.46 6.90 -13.36
N ASN A 274 -0.09 7.80 -14.25
CA ASN A 274 -1.00 8.78 -14.85
C ASN A 274 -1.53 8.25 -16.18
N ASP A 275 -2.73 8.65 -16.57
CA ASP A 275 -3.19 8.62 -17.96
C ASP A 275 -3.08 10.02 -18.59
N GLN A 276 -3.51 10.18 -19.83
CA GLN A 276 -3.49 11.48 -20.51
C GLN A 276 -4.34 12.56 -19.84
N SER A 277 -5.27 12.18 -18.95
CA SER A 277 -6.13 13.09 -18.17
C SER A 277 -5.60 13.40 -16.76
N GLY A 278 -4.45 12.85 -16.40
CA GLY A 278 -3.81 12.96 -15.08
C GLY A 278 -3.78 11.66 -14.29
N LYS A 279 -3.91 11.69 -12.97
CA LYS A 279 -3.93 10.48 -12.13
C LYS A 279 -5.06 9.55 -12.57
N MET A 280 -4.73 8.27 -12.81
CA MET A 280 -5.71 7.23 -13.10
C MET A 280 -6.58 6.99 -11.87
N SER A 281 -7.89 7.04 -12.03
CA SER A 281 -8.83 6.83 -10.94
C SER A 281 -10.09 6.10 -11.40
N LYS A 282 -10.72 5.35 -10.48
CA LYS A 282 -11.95 4.58 -10.73
C LYS A 282 -13.13 5.45 -11.20
N SER A 283 -13.20 6.71 -10.77
CA SER A 283 -14.33 7.62 -11.05
C SER A 283 -14.33 8.22 -12.46
N LYS A 284 -13.23 8.13 -13.22
CA LYS A 284 -13.08 8.80 -14.53
C LYS A 284 -13.48 7.94 -15.75
N GLY A 285 -14.07 6.76 -15.56
CA GLY A 285 -14.60 5.92 -16.67
C GLY A 285 -13.56 5.17 -17.51
N ASN A 286 -12.27 5.47 -17.40
CA ASN A 286 -11.18 4.76 -18.07
C ASN A 286 -10.53 3.75 -17.10
N PHE A 287 -11.29 2.72 -16.75
CA PHE A 287 -10.87 1.71 -15.79
C PHE A 287 -10.03 0.63 -16.48
N LEU A 288 -8.72 0.86 -16.53
CA LEU A 288 -7.77 -0.06 -17.17
C LEU A 288 -7.41 -1.19 -16.21
N THR A 289 -7.86 -2.41 -16.52
CA THR A 289 -7.56 -3.64 -15.78
C THR A 289 -6.60 -4.54 -16.53
N VAL A 290 -6.03 -5.54 -15.86
CA VAL A 290 -5.25 -6.59 -16.52
C VAL A 290 -6.08 -7.34 -17.56
N SER A 291 -7.35 -7.64 -17.23
CA SER A 291 -8.27 -8.30 -18.17
C SER A 291 -8.46 -7.49 -19.46
N LEU A 292 -8.59 -6.16 -19.35
CA LEU A 292 -8.69 -5.31 -20.55
C LEU A 292 -7.40 -5.34 -21.40
N LEU A 293 -6.24 -5.42 -20.76
CA LEU A 293 -4.97 -5.58 -21.51
C LEU A 293 -4.96 -6.92 -22.27
N GLU A 294 -5.41 -8.01 -21.64
CA GLU A 294 -5.53 -9.33 -22.27
C GLU A 294 -6.54 -9.33 -23.41
N GLU A 295 -7.72 -8.73 -23.25
CA GLU A 295 -8.74 -8.57 -24.28
C GLU A 295 -8.21 -7.82 -25.52
N LYS A 296 -7.30 -6.86 -25.31
CA LYS A 296 -6.61 -6.14 -26.38
C LYS A 296 -5.39 -6.89 -26.96
N GLY A 297 -5.13 -8.12 -26.50
CA GLY A 297 -4.07 -8.99 -27.00
C GLY A 297 -2.70 -8.76 -26.38
N TYR A 298 -2.58 -7.98 -25.31
CA TYR A 298 -1.31 -7.79 -24.61
C TYR A 298 -1.06 -8.92 -23.60
N ASN A 299 0.20 -9.35 -23.54
CA ASN A 299 0.64 -10.18 -22.42
C ASN A 299 0.77 -9.31 -21.15
N PRO A 300 0.21 -9.70 -20.00
CA PRO A 300 0.32 -8.93 -18.76
C PRO A 300 1.76 -8.58 -18.37
N LEU A 301 2.72 -9.46 -18.67
CA LEU A 301 4.14 -9.20 -18.41
C LEU A 301 4.72 -8.07 -19.28
N SER A 302 4.07 -7.71 -20.37
CA SER A 302 4.45 -6.49 -21.13
C SER A 302 4.14 -5.23 -20.36
N TYR A 303 3.06 -5.22 -19.57
CA TYR A 303 2.76 -4.13 -18.65
C TYR A 303 3.76 -4.08 -17.49
N ARG A 304 4.12 -5.24 -16.91
CA ARG A 304 5.20 -5.28 -15.89
C ARG A 304 6.50 -4.74 -16.47
N TYR A 305 6.88 -5.14 -17.69
CA TYR A 305 8.07 -4.62 -18.37
C TYR A 305 7.99 -3.12 -18.62
N PHE A 306 6.82 -2.59 -18.99
CA PHE A 306 6.56 -1.16 -19.12
C PHE A 306 6.84 -0.41 -17.79
N CYS A 307 6.36 -0.93 -16.67
CA CYS A 307 6.61 -0.33 -15.35
C CYS A 307 8.10 -0.33 -14.97
N LEU A 308 8.83 -1.41 -15.30
CA LEU A 308 10.25 -1.57 -14.95
C LEU A 308 11.19 -0.68 -15.78
N ASN A 309 10.73 -0.13 -16.90
CA ASN A 309 11.50 0.83 -17.70
C ASN A 309 11.54 2.24 -17.08
N SER A 310 10.83 2.45 -15.97
CA SER A 310 10.85 3.71 -15.22
C SER A 310 11.18 3.42 -13.76
N HIS A 311 11.95 4.30 -13.15
CA HIS A 311 12.20 4.21 -11.72
C HIS A 311 10.89 4.32 -10.92
N TYR A 312 10.73 3.54 -9.83
CA TYR A 312 9.48 3.48 -9.06
C TYR A 312 9.06 4.83 -8.46
N ARG A 313 10.02 5.74 -8.20
CA ARG A 313 9.80 7.10 -7.69
C ARG A 313 9.47 8.14 -8.78
N ASN A 314 9.49 7.77 -10.04
CA ASN A 314 9.12 8.67 -11.13
C ASN A 314 7.66 8.47 -11.50
N GLN A 315 6.95 9.56 -11.77
CA GLN A 315 5.64 9.48 -12.40
C GLN A 315 5.77 8.80 -13.75
N LEU A 316 4.84 7.91 -14.06
CA LEU A 316 4.80 7.18 -15.31
C LEU A 316 3.46 7.46 -15.99
N THR A 317 3.50 7.86 -17.26
CA THR A 317 2.28 8.10 -18.04
C THR A 317 1.98 6.90 -18.91
N PHE A 318 0.79 6.34 -18.72
CA PHE A 318 0.29 5.26 -19.54
C PHE A 318 -0.30 5.82 -20.84
N THR A 319 0.16 5.27 -21.96
CA THR A 319 -0.50 5.36 -23.27
C THR A 319 -0.44 4.00 -23.94
N TRP A 320 -1.36 3.75 -24.89
CA TRP A 320 -1.34 2.49 -25.65
C TRP A 320 -0.07 2.37 -26.48
N GLU A 321 0.44 3.46 -27.05
CA GLU A 321 1.69 3.50 -27.82
C GLU A 321 2.91 3.17 -26.95
N ALA A 322 2.91 3.62 -25.69
CA ALA A 322 3.99 3.28 -24.74
C ALA A 322 3.94 1.80 -24.36
N LEU A 323 2.73 1.25 -24.17
CA LEU A 323 2.55 -0.17 -23.92
C LEU A 323 2.93 -1.02 -25.17
N ASP A 324 2.58 -0.59 -26.37
CA ASP A 324 3.01 -1.23 -27.63
C ASP A 324 4.53 -1.30 -27.73
N SER A 325 5.20 -0.21 -27.42
CA SER A 325 6.66 -0.14 -27.41
C SER A 325 7.28 -1.13 -26.41
N ALA A 326 6.73 -1.18 -25.20
CA ALA A 326 7.15 -2.12 -24.17
C ALA A 326 6.87 -3.59 -24.55
N ASN A 327 5.69 -3.87 -25.14
CA ASN A 327 5.31 -5.18 -25.62
C ASN A 327 6.24 -5.68 -26.73
N ASN A 328 6.58 -4.80 -27.68
CA ASN A 328 7.52 -5.13 -28.75
C ASN A 328 8.92 -5.42 -28.20
N ALA A 329 9.41 -4.60 -27.25
CA ALA A 329 10.70 -4.80 -26.61
C ALA A 329 10.74 -6.11 -25.80
N TYR A 330 9.71 -6.38 -25.02
CA TYR A 330 9.57 -7.62 -24.25
C TYR A 330 9.55 -8.86 -25.15
N ASN A 331 8.78 -8.83 -26.24
CA ASN A 331 8.72 -9.94 -27.19
C ASN A 331 10.05 -10.16 -27.93
N LYS A 332 10.76 -9.09 -28.29
CA LYS A 332 12.12 -9.19 -28.87
C LYS A 332 13.10 -9.82 -27.87
N LEU A 333 13.04 -9.42 -26.58
CA LEU A 333 13.87 -10.02 -25.55
C LEU A 333 13.59 -11.53 -25.41
N LYS A 334 12.31 -11.93 -25.34
CA LYS A 334 11.92 -13.35 -25.29
C LYS A 334 12.40 -14.14 -26.51
N ALA A 335 12.27 -13.57 -27.70
CA ALA A 335 12.73 -14.21 -28.93
C ALA A 335 14.25 -14.41 -28.93
N ARG A 336 15.01 -13.41 -28.47
CA ARG A 336 16.48 -13.52 -28.33
C ARG A 336 16.87 -14.58 -27.31
N ILE A 337 16.23 -14.61 -26.14
CA ILE A 337 16.50 -15.63 -25.13
C ILE A 337 16.24 -17.04 -25.66
N LYS A 338 15.15 -17.24 -26.41
CA LYS A 338 14.85 -18.54 -27.06
C LYS A 338 15.88 -18.95 -28.10
N GLN A 339 16.56 -18.00 -28.72
CA GLN A 339 17.60 -18.22 -29.73
C GLN A 339 18.99 -18.41 -29.10
N LEU A 340 19.16 -18.09 -27.80
CA LEU A 340 20.38 -18.41 -27.09
C LEU A 340 20.47 -19.92 -26.99
N ASP A 341 21.16 -20.48 -27.99
CA ASP A 341 21.48 -21.90 -27.99
C ASP A 341 22.28 -22.23 -26.72
N LYS A 342 22.20 -23.48 -26.27
CA LYS A 342 22.91 -24.03 -25.12
C LYS A 342 24.43 -23.99 -25.26
N THR A 343 24.95 -23.07 -26.06
CA THR A 343 26.37 -22.89 -26.28
C THR A 343 26.99 -21.93 -25.32
N PRO A 344 28.16 -22.21 -25.05
CA PRO A 344 28.75 -21.98 -23.73
C PRO A 344 29.35 -20.61 -23.62
N ASN A 345 29.32 -20.20 -22.40
CA ASN A 345 30.48 -19.71 -21.74
C ASN A 345 30.89 -18.31 -22.12
N LEU A 346 30.13 -17.36 -21.59
CA LEU A 346 30.79 -16.18 -21.06
C LEU A 346 31.97 -16.67 -20.21
N SER A 347 33.17 -16.10 -20.38
CA SER A 347 34.25 -16.34 -19.40
C SER A 347 33.74 -15.87 -18.04
N ASP A 348 34.16 -16.54 -16.97
CA ASP A 348 33.75 -16.23 -15.59
C ASP A 348 33.87 -14.74 -15.30
N LYS A 349 34.95 -14.09 -15.74
CA LYS A 349 35.15 -12.62 -15.63
C LYS A 349 34.04 -11.77 -16.26
N LYS A 350 33.44 -12.21 -17.39
CA LYS A 350 32.32 -11.48 -18.01
C LYS A 350 31.03 -11.72 -17.28
N LEU A 351 30.82 -12.93 -16.76
CA LEU A 351 29.66 -13.26 -15.97
C LEU A 351 29.67 -12.46 -14.68
N ASP A 352 30.79 -12.47 -13.95
CA ASP A 352 30.98 -11.67 -12.72
C ASP A 352 30.73 -10.18 -12.96
N TYR A 353 31.27 -9.63 -14.05
CA TYR A 353 31.05 -8.24 -14.42
C TYR A 353 29.56 -7.87 -14.58
N TYR A 354 28.76 -8.70 -15.29
CA TYR A 354 27.34 -8.42 -15.47
C TYR A 354 26.54 -8.66 -14.18
N GLN A 355 26.90 -9.65 -13.38
CA GLN A 355 26.28 -9.88 -12.08
C GLN A 355 26.54 -8.71 -11.14
N ASP A 356 27.77 -8.20 -11.09
CA ASP A 356 28.12 -7.01 -10.29
C ASP A 356 27.34 -5.78 -10.75
N LYS A 357 27.23 -5.54 -12.07
CA LYS A 357 26.45 -4.43 -12.61
C LYS A 357 24.98 -4.55 -12.26
N PHE A 358 24.38 -5.72 -12.37
CA PHE A 358 23.01 -5.95 -11.95
C PHE A 358 22.82 -5.73 -10.45
N LYS A 359 23.75 -6.24 -9.63
CA LYS A 359 23.75 -6.04 -8.19
C LYS A 359 23.89 -4.57 -7.82
N GLU A 360 24.79 -3.83 -8.46
CA GLU A 360 24.94 -2.38 -8.26
C GLU A 360 23.65 -1.63 -8.57
N ALA A 361 22.98 -1.95 -9.68
CA ALA A 361 21.73 -1.30 -10.10
C ALA A 361 20.60 -1.55 -9.09
N ILE A 362 20.37 -2.82 -8.70
CA ILE A 362 19.36 -3.18 -7.70
C ILE A 362 19.69 -2.59 -6.32
N ALA A 363 20.97 -2.59 -5.93
CA ALA A 363 21.40 -2.02 -4.65
C ALA A 363 21.34 -0.48 -4.61
N ASN A 364 21.17 0.19 -5.75
CA ASN A 364 21.04 1.63 -5.87
C ASN A 364 19.58 2.05 -6.04
N ASP A 365 18.83 1.97 -4.96
CA ASP A 365 17.42 2.40 -4.89
C ASP A 365 16.52 1.72 -5.95
N LEU A 366 16.72 0.41 -6.18
CA LEU A 366 15.97 -0.39 -7.16
C LEU A 366 15.97 0.19 -8.58
N ASN A 367 17.12 0.62 -9.07
CA ASN A 367 17.22 1.17 -10.41
C ASN A 367 17.08 0.07 -11.48
N THR A 368 15.85 -0.26 -11.84
CA THR A 368 15.51 -1.27 -12.85
C THR A 368 15.65 -0.76 -14.28
N SER A 369 15.84 0.53 -14.47
CA SER A 369 15.89 1.18 -15.79
C SER A 369 17.31 1.40 -16.31
N SER A 370 18.37 1.07 -15.55
CA SER A 370 19.78 1.25 -15.93
C SER A 370 20.38 0.06 -16.66
#